data_7e8070e57d9e101ff21d84020aa24f70
#
_entry.id   7e8070e57d9e101ff21d84020aa24f70
#
_cell.length_a   1.000
_cell.length_b   1.000
_cell.length_c   1.000
_cell.angle_alpha   90.00
_cell.angle_beta   90.00
_cell.angle_gamma   90.00
#
_symmetry.space_group_name_H-M   'P 1'
#
loop_
_entity.id
_entity.type
_entity.pdbx_description
1 polymer ?
#
loop_
_entity_poly.entity_id
_entity_poly.type
_entity_poly.pdbx_seq_one_letter_code
_entity_poly.pdbx_strand_id
1 'polypeptide(L)'
;MKYDFDEIIPRRGTNSVKWDLATDERVLPMWVADMDFRTAPPVLDALERRLRHGVFGYTKVPDAYFEDVMVLPKCVILSPS
;
A
#
# COMPACT_ATOMS: atom_id res chain seq x y z
N MET A 1 -15.55 7.84 3.95
CA MET A 1 -15.01 6.93 4.98
C MET A 1 -13.63 7.41 5.40
N LYS A 2 -13.42 7.52 6.66
CA LYS A 2 -12.14 7.98 7.21
C LYS A 2 -11.28 6.78 7.58
N TYR A 3 -10.05 6.75 7.10
CA TYR A 3 -9.09 5.70 7.42
C TYR A 3 -8.14 6.17 8.51
N ASP A 4 -7.64 5.23 9.29
CA ASP A 4 -6.67 5.52 10.35
C ASP A 4 -5.25 5.44 9.80
N PHE A 5 -4.65 6.60 9.54
CA PHE A 5 -3.26 6.71 9.13
C PHE A 5 -2.36 7.19 10.28
N ASP A 6 -2.90 7.36 11.47
CA ASP A 6 -2.16 7.81 12.65
C ASP A 6 -1.69 6.64 13.53
N GLU A 7 -2.19 5.44 13.29
CA GLU A 7 -1.79 4.26 14.02
C GLU A 7 -0.30 4.01 13.85
N ILE A 8 0.41 3.82 14.95
CA ILE A 8 1.83 3.46 14.94
C ILE A 8 1.95 1.96 14.77
N ILE A 9 2.50 1.55 13.63
CA ILE A 9 2.65 0.13 13.30
C ILE A 9 4.09 -0.28 13.51
N PRO A 10 4.37 -1.21 14.44
CA PRO A 10 5.72 -1.70 14.66
C PRO A 10 6.24 -2.42 13.41
N ARG A 11 7.34 -1.95 12.86
CA ARG A 11 7.90 -2.53 11.64
C ARG A 11 9.26 -3.18 11.85
N ARG A 12 9.87 -3.02 13.03
CA ARG A 12 11.11 -3.71 13.35
C ARG A 12 10.84 -5.20 13.53
N GLY A 13 11.71 -6.04 12.99
CA GLY A 13 11.53 -7.49 13.03
C GLY A 13 10.60 -8.05 11.97
N THR A 14 10.17 -7.24 11.01
CA THR A 14 9.27 -7.66 9.92
C THR A 14 9.98 -7.85 8.58
N ASN A 15 11.30 -7.87 8.59
CA ASN A 15 12.14 -7.92 7.40
C ASN A 15 12.01 -6.68 6.50
N SER A 16 11.63 -5.56 7.08
CA SER A 16 11.59 -4.28 6.38
C SER A 16 13.02 -3.78 6.16
N VAL A 17 13.39 -3.51 4.93
CA VAL A 17 14.69 -2.91 4.61
C VAL A 17 14.86 -1.57 5.33
N LYS A 18 13.80 -0.78 5.35
CA LYS A 18 13.80 0.54 5.99
C LYS A 18 14.11 0.47 7.48
N TRP A 19 13.47 -0.45 8.19
CA TRP A 19 13.52 -0.52 9.65
C TRP A 19 14.53 -1.52 10.19
N ASP A 20 14.84 -2.58 9.44
CA ASP A 20 15.67 -3.66 9.94
C ASP A 20 17.13 -3.62 9.46
N LEU A 21 17.44 -2.71 8.53
CA LEU A 21 18.82 -2.55 8.06
C LEU A 21 19.71 -1.95 9.15
N ALA A 22 19.20 -0.99 9.91
CA ALA A 22 19.90 -0.42 11.06
C ALA A 22 19.60 -1.21 12.32
N THR A 23 20.65 -1.59 13.06
CA THR A 23 20.52 -2.38 14.29
C THR A 23 20.26 -1.52 15.52
N ASP A 24 20.53 -0.22 15.44
CA ASP A 24 20.31 0.70 16.57
C ASP A 24 18.88 1.22 16.57
N GLU A 25 18.11 0.88 17.61
CA GLU A 25 16.70 1.28 17.74
C GLU A 25 16.49 2.80 17.87
N ARG A 26 17.54 3.55 18.18
CA ARG A 26 17.47 5.01 18.28
C ARG A 26 17.53 5.69 16.93
N VAL A 27 17.91 4.97 15.88
CA VAL A 27 18.00 5.52 14.53
C VAL A 27 16.61 5.58 13.91
N LEU A 28 16.17 6.76 13.52
CA LEU A 28 14.93 6.97 12.79
C LEU A 28 15.21 6.96 11.29
N PRO A 29 14.74 5.95 10.55
CA PRO A 29 15.00 5.90 9.12
C PRO A 29 14.20 6.96 8.36
N MET A 30 14.88 7.74 7.55
CA MET A 30 14.29 8.79 6.72
C MET A 30 14.87 8.81 5.30
N TRP A 31 15.52 7.72 4.90
CA TRP A 31 16.28 7.68 3.65
C TRP A 31 15.51 7.14 2.47
N VAL A 32 14.41 6.47 2.70
CA VAL A 32 13.60 5.83 1.65
C VAL A 32 12.14 6.23 1.80
N ALA A 33 11.45 6.37 0.68
CA ALA A 33 10.07 6.84 0.64
C ALA A 33 9.02 5.75 0.95
N ASP A 34 9.44 4.71 1.63
CA ASP A 34 8.56 3.64 2.09
C ASP A 34 7.66 4.17 3.20
N MET A 35 6.35 4.08 3.02
CA MET A 35 5.38 4.62 3.96
C MET A 35 5.10 3.65 5.11
N ASP A 36 4.89 4.21 6.30
CA ASP A 36 4.65 3.43 7.52
C ASP A 36 3.16 3.35 7.89
N PHE A 37 2.29 3.75 6.98
CA PHE A 37 0.85 3.66 7.17
C PHE A 37 0.35 2.27 6.77
N ARG A 38 -0.67 1.80 7.51
CA ARG A 38 -1.38 0.60 7.07
C ARG A 38 -2.14 0.91 5.78
N THR A 39 -2.08 -0.01 4.84
CA THR A 39 -2.84 0.09 3.59
C THR A 39 -4.34 0.23 3.88
N ALA A 40 -5.03 1.05 3.10
CA ALA A 40 -6.45 1.30 3.29
C ALA A 40 -7.27 -0.01 3.29
N PRO A 41 -8.26 -0.15 4.19
CA PRO A 41 -9.03 -1.39 4.34
C PRO A 41 -9.61 -1.95 3.05
N PRO A 42 -10.21 -1.17 2.12
CA PRO A 42 -10.71 -1.74 0.87
C PRO A 42 -9.64 -2.44 0.03
N VAL A 43 -8.42 -1.94 0.06
CA VAL A 43 -7.30 -2.57 -0.66
C VAL A 43 -6.91 -3.88 0.02
N LEU A 44 -6.84 -3.88 1.35
CA LEU A 44 -6.53 -5.10 2.12
C LEU A 44 -7.60 -6.17 1.90
N ASP A 45 -8.87 -5.79 1.89
CA ASP A 45 -9.98 -6.71 1.66
C ASP A 45 -9.91 -7.35 0.28
N ALA A 46 -9.58 -6.56 -0.74
CA ALA A 46 -9.44 -7.07 -2.10
C ALA A 46 -8.29 -8.07 -2.22
N LEU A 47 -7.15 -7.76 -1.59
CA LEU A 47 -5.99 -8.66 -1.56
C LEU A 47 -6.30 -9.94 -0.78
N GLU A 48 -7.01 -9.82 0.34
CA GLU A 48 -7.40 -10.98 1.15
C GLU A 48 -8.31 -11.92 0.39
N ARG A 49 -9.29 -11.40 -0.34
CA ARG A 49 -10.17 -12.22 -1.17
C ARG A 49 -9.38 -13.01 -2.21
N ARG A 50 -8.38 -12.37 -2.81
CA ARG A 50 -7.54 -13.04 -3.80
C ARG A 50 -6.65 -14.10 -3.14
N LEU A 51 -6.13 -13.80 -1.97
CA LEU A 51 -5.32 -14.73 -1.20
C LEU A 51 -6.11 -15.97 -0.82
N ARG A 52 -7.36 -15.81 -0.38
CA ARG A 52 -8.23 -16.92 0.00
C ARG A 52 -8.64 -17.79 -1.18
N HIS A 53 -8.68 -17.23 -2.37
CA HIS A 53 -8.92 -18.01 -3.59
C HIS A 53 -7.81 -19.06 -3.79
N GLY A 54 -6.58 -18.71 -3.49
CA GLY A 54 -5.46 -19.65 -3.36
C GLY A 54 -4.85 -20.15 -4.65
N VAL A 55 -5.37 -19.77 -5.80
CA VAL A 55 -4.79 -20.16 -7.10
C VAL A 55 -4.26 -18.92 -7.81
N PHE A 56 -2.96 -18.87 -8.03
CA PHE A 56 -2.25 -17.71 -8.55
C PHE A 56 -1.72 -18.02 -9.95
N GLY A 57 -2.64 -18.04 -10.92
CA GLY A 57 -2.29 -18.21 -12.32
C GLY A 57 -2.23 -16.88 -13.07
N TYR A 58 -2.12 -16.96 -14.38
CA TYR A 58 -2.23 -15.77 -15.21
C TYR A 58 -3.61 -15.14 -15.10
N THR A 59 -3.64 -13.84 -14.93
CA THR A 59 -4.87 -13.10 -14.71
C THR A 59 -5.25 -12.34 -15.98
N LYS A 60 -6.52 -12.46 -16.37
CA LYS A 60 -7.08 -11.57 -17.39
C LYS A 60 -7.25 -10.18 -16.77
N VAL A 61 -6.75 -9.18 -17.46
CA VAL A 61 -6.94 -7.79 -17.02
C VAL A 61 -8.39 -7.38 -17.27
N PRO A 62 -9.17 -7.05 -16.23
CA PRO A 62 -10.58 -6.69 -16.40
C PRO A 62 -10.72 -5.28 -16.98
N ASP A 63 -11.86 -5.01 -17.61
CA ASP A 63 -12.15 -3.68 -18.16
C ASP A 63 -12.11 -2.59 -17.09
N ALA A 64 -12.50 -2.93 -15.85
CA ALA A 64 -12.45 -2.01 -14.73
C ALA A 64 -11.05 -1.44 -14.48
N TYR A 65 -10.01 -2.22 -14.73
CA TYR A 65 -8.63 -1.74 -14.59
C TYR A 65 -8.35 -0.55 -15.52
N PHE A 66 -8.75 -0.68 -16.78
CA PHE A 66 -8.54 0.38 -17.76
C PHE A 66 -9.37 1.62 -17.45
N GLU A 67 -10.59 1.42 -16.99
CA GLU A 67 -11.46 2.53 -16.57
C GLU A 67 -10.85 3.29 -15.40
N ASP A 68 -10.34 2.59 -14.40
CA ASP A 68 -9.71 3.19 -13.22
C ASP A 68 -8.44 3.96 -13.60
N VAL A 69 -7.62 3.39 -14.48
CA VAL A 69 -6.40 4.04 -14.96
C VAL A 69 -6.74 5.31 -15.75
N MET A 70 -7.85 5.31 -16.50
CA MET A 70 -8.30 6.49 -17.22
C MET A 70 -8.82 7.60 -16.30
N VAL A 71 -9.43 7.24 -15.18
CA VAL A 71 -9.98 8.19 -14.19
C VAL A 71 -8.89 8.85 -13.36
N LEU A 72 -7.89 8.10 -12.91
CA LEU A 72 -6.82 8.62 -12.07
C LEU A 72 -6.11 9.85 -12.63
N PRO A 73 -5.66 9.86 -13.90
CA PRO A 73 -5.03 11.06 -14.46
C PRO A 73 -5.94 12.28 -14.45
N LYS A 74 -7.24 12.08 -14.68
CA LYS A 74 -8.21 13.18 -14.64
C LYS A 74 -8.33 13.75 -13.22
N CYS A 75 -8.37 12.90 -12.21
CA CYS A 75 -8.43 13.33 -10.82
C CYS A 75 -7.18 14.13 -10.43
N VAL A 76 -6.01 13.70 -10.87
CA VAL A 76 -4.73 14.35 -10.52
C VAL A 76 -4.54 15.66 -11.32
N ILE A 77 -4.84 15.64 -12.62
CA ILE A 77 -4.59 16.77 -13.51
C ILE A 77 -5.64 17.86 -13.36
N LEU A 78 -6.91 17.50 -13.19
CA LEU A 78 -8.03 18.43 -13.12
C LEU A 78 -8.33 18.90 -11.69
N SER A 79 -7.70 18.29 -10.68
CA SER A 79 -7.88 18.71 -9.30
C SER A 79 -7.20 20.08 -9.11
N PRO A 80 -7.94 21.12 -8.72
CA PRO A 80 -7.31 22.40 -8.39
C PRO A 80 -6.46 22.23 -7.13
N SER A 81 -5.22 22.45 -7.29
CA SER A 81 -4.28 22.40 -6.17
C SER A 81 -4.14 23.74 -5.50
#